data_112bfb25f6bfb326c33535db1310da85
#
_entry.id   112bfb25f6bfb326c33535db1310da85
#
_cell.length_a   1.000
_cell.length_b   1.000
_cell.length_c   1.000
_cell.angle_alpha   90.00
_cell.angle_beta   90.00
_cell.angle_gamma   90.00
#
_symmetry.space_group_name_H-M   'P 1'
#
loop_
_entity.id
_entity.type
_entity.pdbx_description
1 polymer ?
#
loop_
_entity_poly.entity_id
_entity_poly.type
_entity_poly.pdbx_seq_one_letter_code
_entity_poly.pdbx_strand_id
1 'polypeptide(L)'
;MKFATTVLTLSLLSTGASALTHTVVQGDTMWKLAVKYEVGTREIINANPQISNPDLIYPGQALTIPQLDQGVSAFESEVMRLVNEARAKNGLKPLSANWELSRVARYKSQDMVDRRYFSHTSPTYGTPFQMIKSFGLTYRTAGENIAYGQSTPQAVVNAWMNSSGHRANILNPSYTQIGVGYVANGHYWTQLFIG
;
A
#
# COMPACT_ATOMS: atom_id res chain seq x y z
N MET A 1 -11.39 -3.04 36.94
CA MET A 1 -10.61 -2.13 36.09
C MET A 1 -10.96 -2.46 34.65
N LYS A 2 -11.67 -1.57 33.94
CA LYS A 2 -12.02 -1.74 32.52
C LYS A 2 -10.86 -1.18 31.69
N PHE A 3 -10.16 -2.01 30.97
CA PHE A 3 -9.16 -1.55 30.00
C PHE A 3 -9.88 -0.98 28.79
N ALA A 4 -9.82 0.33 28.61
CA ALA A 4 -10.27 0.97 27.39
C ALA A 4 -9.26 0.69 26.29
N THR A 5 -9.59 -0.18 25.34
CA THR A 5 -8.80 -0.39 24.12
C THR A 5 -9.01 0.82 23.24
N THR A 6 -8.07 1.75 23.28
CA THR A 6 -8.04 2.89 22.35
C THR A 6 -7.70 2.36 20.96
N VAL A 7 -8.71 2.21 20.13
CA VAL A 7 -8.53 1.93 18.69
C VAL A 7 -8.00 3.21 18.06
N LEU A 8 -6.70 3.25 17.77
CA LEU A 8 -6.08 4.33 17.02
C LEU A 8 -6.56 4.23 15.58
N THR A 9 -7.50 5.10 15.19
CA THR A 9 -7.95 5.24 13.80
C THR A 9 -6.84 5.89 13.00
N LEU A 10 -6.10 5.09 12.24
CA LEU A 10 -5.07 5.56 11.32
C LEU A 10 -5.79 6.26 10.14
N SER A 11 -5.84 7.58 10.15
CA SER A 11 -6.38 8.35 9.01
C SER A 11 -5.26 8.53 7.98
N LEU A 12 -5.34 7.79 6.89
CA LEU A 12 -4.49 7.98 5.69
C LEU A 12 -4.87 9.23 4.87
N LEU A 13 -5.61 10.16 5.47
CA LEU A 13 -6.02 11.39 4.82
C LEU A 13 -4.94 12.45 5.00
N SER A 14 -3.92 12.45 4.13
CA SER A 14 -3.11 13.64 3.91
C SER A 14 -3.98 14.73 3.27
N THR A 15 -3.76 15.97 3.63
CA THR A 15 -4.40 17.18 3.06
C THR A 15 -4.14 17.25 1.55
N GLY A 16 -5.02 16.67 0.73
CA GLY A 16 -4.89 16.60 -0.73
C GLY A 16 -5.56 15.38 -1.36
N ALA A 17 -5.97 14.38 -0.59
CA ALA A 17 -6.68 13.23 -1.13
C ALA A 17 -8.05 13.68 -1.65
N SER A 18 -8.26 13.56 -2.97
CA SER A 18 -9.58 13.77 -3.59
C SER A 18 -10.49 12.59 -3.18
N ALA A 19 -11.79 12.88 -3.05
CA ALA A 19 -12.79 11.85 -2.83
C ALA A 19 -13.70 11.76 -4.05
N LEU A 20 -13.98 10.54 -4.50
CA LEU A 20 -14.97 10.27 -5.52
C LEU A 20 -16.29 9.89 -4.87
N THR A 21 -17.41 10.39 -5.39
CA THR A 21 -18.74 9.90 -4.99
C THR A 21 -19.17 8.77 -5.91
N HIS A 22 -19.49 7.62 -5.33
CA HIS A 22 -20.10 6.49 -6.03
C HIS A 22 -21.56 6.36 -5.62
N THR A 23 -22.46 6.34 -6.60
CA THR A 23 -23.87 5.98 -6.34
C THR A 23 -24.02 4.48 -6.45
N VAL A 24 -24.41 3.83 -5.36
CA VAL A 24 -24.60 2.38 -5.30
C VAL A 24 -25.64 1.92 -6.33
N VAL A 25 -25.30 0.89 -7.08
CA VAL A 25 -26.20 0.22 -8.00
C VAL A 25 -26.49 -1.22 -7.56
N GLN A 26 -27.51 -1.83 -8.14
CA GLN A 26 -27.86 -3.22 -7.79
C GLN A 26 -26.67 -4.17 -8.00
N GLY A 27 -26.37 -4.97 -6.99
CA GLY A 27 -25.28 -5.94 -6.99
C GLY A 27 -23.94 -5.40 -6.50
N ASP A 28 -23.85 -4.13 -6.14
CA ASP A 28 -22.67 -3.59 -5.44
C ASP A 28 -22.56 -4.14 -4.01
N THR A 29 -21.34 -4.29 -3.58
CA THR A 29 -20.96 -4.56 -2.19
C THR A 29 -19.75 -3.71 -1.84
N MET A 30 -19.50 -3.43 -0.56
CA MET A 30 -18.29 -2.72 -0.14
C MET A 30 -17.02 -3.38 -0.69
N TRP A 31 -16.96 -4.71 -0.72
CA TRP A 31 -15.83 -5.44 -1.29
C TRP A 31 -15.67 -5.23 -2.79
N LYS A 32 -16.76 -5.32 -3.58
CA LYS A 32 -16.69 -5.07 -5.03
C LYS A 32 -16.25 -3.65 -5.34
N LEU A 33 -16.71 -2.67 -4.55
CA LEU A 33 -16.30 -1.29 -4.70
C LEU A 33 -14.83 -1.10 -4.30
N ALA A 34 -14.37 -1.76 -3.25
CA ALA A 34 -12.97 -1.76 -2.85
C ALA A 34 -12.06 -2.26 -3.99
N VAL A 35 -12.42 -3.38 -4.62
CA VAL A 35 -11.69 -3.91 -5.79
C VAL A 35 -11.77 -2.97 -6.99
N LYS A 36 -12.97 -2.46 -7.31
CA LYS A 36 -13.20 -1.54 -8.45
C LYS A 36 -12.36 -0.27 -8.38
N TYR A 37 -12.20 0.27 -7.18
CA TYR A 37 -11.51 1.56 -6.97
C TYR A 37 -10.10 1.41 -6.39
N GLU A 38 -9.61 0.16 -6.25
CA GLU A 38 -8.27 -0.16 -5.71
C GLU A 38 -8.00 0.48 -4.34
N VAL A 39 -9.02 0.44 -3.47
CA VAL A 39 -9.01 0.99 -2.12
C VAL A 39 -9.48 -0.09 -1.13
N GLY A 40 -9.02 -0.06 0.10
CA GLY A 40 -9.45 -1.06 1.07
C GLY A 40 -10.92 -0.88 1.50
N THR A 41 -11.60 -1.99 1.74
CA THR A 41 -12.98 -1.97 2.24
C THR A 41 -13.12 -1.15 3.53
N ARG A 42 -12.13 -1.27 4.43
CA ARG A 42 -12.10 -0.49 5.68
C ARG A 42 -11.98 1.00 5.45
N GLU A 43 -11.20 1.41 4.46
CA GLU A 43 -11.05 2.82 4.10
C GLU A 43 -12.37 3.40 3.56
N ILE A 44 -13.12 2.63 2.74
CA ILE A 44 -14.46 3.04 2.31
C ILE A 44 -15.39 3.16 3.50
N ILE A 45 -15.41 2.17 4.40
CA ILE A 45 -16.26 2.19 5.60
C ILE A 45 -15.95 3.42 6.46
N ASN A 46 -14.68 3.70 6.71
CA ASN A 46 -14.24 4.84 7.53
C ASN A 46 -14.61 6.20 6.91
N ALA A 47 -14.61 6.28 5.56
CA ALA A 47 -15.03 7.48 4.84
C ALA A 47 -16.55 7.67 4.79
N ASN A 48 -17.32 6.67 5.26
CA ASN A 48 -18.77 6.67 5.22
C ASN A 48 -19.39 6.35 6.60
N PRO A 49 -19.11 7.13 7.65
CA PRO A 49 -19.60 6.85 9.01
C PRO A 49 -21.13 6.91 9.13
N GLN A 50 -21.81 7.50 8.15
CA GLN A 50 -23.28 7.53 8.05
C GLN A 50 -23.88 6.16 7.70
N ILE A 51 -23.09 5.20 7.20
CA ILE A 51 -23.55 3.85 6.87
C ILE A 51 -23.45 2.99 8.14
N SER A 52 -24.57 2.78 8.79
CA SER A 52 -24.62 2.03 10.05
C SER A 52 -24.33 0.55 9.91
N ASN A 53 -24.65 -0.05 8.76
CA ASN A 53 -24.36 -1.44 8.44
C ASN A 53 -23.63 -1.54 7.09
N PRO A 54 -22.29 -1.66 7.07
CA PRO A 54 -21.51 -1.74 5.85
C PRO A 54 -21.77 -3.01 5.01
N ASP A 55 -22.33 -4.06 5.62
CA ASP A 55 -22.67 -5.30 4.90
C ASP A 55 -23.99 -5.15 4.11
N LEU A 56 -24.71 -4.05 4.32
CA LEU A 56 -26.00 -3.79 3.71
C LEU A 56 -26.07 -2.38 3.12
N ILE A 57 -25.71 -2.25 1.85
CA ILE A 57 -25.83 -1.02 1.09
C ILE A 57 -26.93 -1.16 0.03
N TYR A 58 -27.64 -0.07 -0.27
CA TYR A 58 -28.81 -0.07 -1.15
C TYR A 58 -28.59 0.79 -2.37
N PRO A 59 -29.16 0.39 -3.55
CA PRO A 59 -29.14 1.22 -4.74
C PRO A 59 -29.63 2.66 -4.45
N GLY A 60 -28.92 3.64 -5.01
CA GLY A 60 -29.18 5.07 -4.79
C GLY A 60 -28.42 5.69 -3.62
N GLN A 61 -27.81 4.91 -2.73
CA GLN A 61 -26.96 5.47 -1.67
C GLN A 61 -25.70 6.10 -2.28
N ALA A 62 -25.32 7.28 -1.80
CA ALA A 62 -24.04 7.92 -2.16
C ALA A 62 -22.96 7.48 -1.18
N LEU A 63 -21.86 6.95 -1.70
CA LEU A 63 -20.68 6.56 -0.95
C LEU A 63 -19.49 7.43 -1.33
N THR A 64 -18.78 7.91 -0.33
CA THR A 64 -17.47 8.56 -0.49
C THR A 64 -16.41 7.47 -0.68
N ILE A 65 -15.73 7.50 -1.82
CA ILE A 65 -14.61 6.60 -2.13
C ILE A 65 -13.31 7.39 -1.98
N PRO A 66 -12.48 7.10 -0.98
CA PRO A 66 -11.18 7.75 -0.83
C PRO A 66 -10.31 7.49 -2.07
N GLN A 67 -9.63 8.53 -2.54
CA GLN A 67 -8.69 8.41 -3.64
C GLN A 67 -7.27 8.64 -3.14
N LEU A 68 -6.33 7.89 -3.68
CA LEU A 68 -4.92 8.14 -3.43
C LEU A 68 -4.52 9.48 -4.06
N ASP A 69 -3.69 10.25 -3.37
CA ASP A 69 -3.10 11.46 -3.94
C ASP A 69 -2.39 11.15 -5.27
N GLN A 70 -2.63 11.96 -6.28
CA GLN A 70 -2.09 11.70 -7.62
C GLN A 70 -0.57 11.74 -7.67
N GLY A 71 0.07 12.61 -6.88
CA GLY A 71 1.52 12.66 -6.78
C GLY A 71 2.09 11.42 -6.12
N VAL A 72 1.45 10.90 -5.07
CA VAL A 72 1.81 9.63 -4.43
C VAL A 72 1.68 8.49 -5.43
N SER A 73 0.56 8.40 -6.12
CA SER A 73 0.31 7.35 -7.12
C SER A 73 1.32 7.40 -8.26
N ALA A 74 1.66 8.60 -8.76
CA ALA A 74 2.66 8.78 -9.80
C ALA A 74 4.07 8.34 -9.32
N PHE A 75 4.44 8.66 -8.08
CA PHE A 75 5.73 8.26 -7.51
C PHE A 75 5.85 6.74 -7.36
N GLU A 76 4.82 6.10 -6.84
CA GLU A 76 4.77 4.64 -6.69
C GLU A 76 4.86 3.94 -8.05
N SER A 77 4.10 4.42 -9.04
CA SER A 77 4.11 3.89 -10.41
C SER A 77 5.48 4.05 -11.07
N GLU A 78 6.14 5.19 -10.87
CA GLU A 78 7.48 5.43 -11.42
C GLU A 78 8.54 4.53 -10.78
N VAL A 79 8.47 4.26 -9.47
CA VAL A 79 9.34 3.26 -8.81
C VAL A 79 9.15 1.89 -9.44
N MET A 80 7.90 1.44 -9.66
CA MET A 80 7.63 0.14 -10.29
C MET A 80 8.19 0.07 -11.71
N ARG A 81 8.06 1.15 -12.49
CA ARG A 81 8.62 1.26 -13.84
C ARG A 81 10.15 1.13 -13.84
N LEU A 82 10.84 1.89 -12.98
CA LEU A 82 12.29 1.88 -12.84
C LEU A 82 12.83 0.52 -12.38
N VAL A 83 12.14 -0.13 -11.45
CA VAL A 83 12.45 -1.50 -11.02
C VAL A 83 12.34 -2.48 -12.18
N ASN A 84 11.28 -2.39 -12.98
CA ASN A 84 11.12 -3.25 -14.14
C ASN A 84 12.16 -2.99 -15.23
N GLU A 85 12.62 -1.76 -15.41
CA GLU A 85 13.76 -1.45 -16.25
C GLU A 85 15.06 -2.09 -15.73
N ALA A 86 15.30 -2.01 -14.41
CA ALA A 86 16.47 -2.67 -13.81
C ALA A 86 16.40 -4.19 -14.00
N ARG A 87 15.24 -4.80 -13.84
CA ARG A 87 15.02 -6.23 -14.09
C ARG A 87 15.27 -6.59 -15.56
N ALA A 88 14.73 -5.84 -16.49
CA ALA A 88 14.92 -6.07 -17.92
C ALA A 88 16.41 -6.02 -18.33
N LYS A 89 17.17 -5.05 -17.81
CA LYS A 89 18.63 -4.95 -18.01
C LYS A 89 19.40 -6.16 -17.47
N ASN A 90 18.79 -6.94 -16.56
CA ASN A 90 19.37 -8.18 -16.01
C ASN A 90 18.67 -9.45 -16.53
N GLY A 91 17.94 -9.37 -17.64
CA GLY A 91 17.31 -10.52 -18.32
C GLY A 91 16.13 -11.14 -17.56
N LEU A 92 15.53 -10.40 -16.62
CA LEU A 92 14.42 -10.88 -15.79
C LEU A 92 13.07 -10.40 -16.33
N LYS A 93 12.03 -11.21 -16.13
CA LYS A 93 10.66 -10.82 -16.44
C LYS A 93 10.21 -9.62 -15.57
N PRO A 94 9.37 -8.73 -16.11
CA PRO A 94 8.80 -7.65 -15.31
C PRO A 94 7.90 -8.20 -14.20
N LEU A 95 7.81 -7.43 -13.12
CA LEU A 95 6.84 -7.65 -12.04
C LEU A 95 5.52 -6.97 -12.40
N SER A 96 4.42 -7.64 -12.12
CA SER A 96 3.08 -7.05 -12.23
C SER A 96 2.78 -6.19 -10.99
N ALA A 97 2.20 -5.01 -11.21
CA ALA A 97 1.72 -4.19 -10.11
C ALA A 97 0.56 -4.90 -9.39
N ASN A 98 0.60 -4.87 -8.05
CA ASN A 98 -0.47 -5.38 -7.20
C ASN A 98 -0.92 -4.25 -6.28
N TRP A 99 -2.15 -3.75 -6.48
CA TRP A 99 -2.68 -2.61 -5.75
C TRP A 99 -2.88 -2.91 -4.25
N GLU A 100 -3.28 -4.14 -3.89
CA GLU A 100 -3.42 -4.54 -2.49
C GLU A 100 -2.06 -4.57 -1.80
N LEU A 101 -1.03 -5.08 -2.48
CA LEU A 101 0.33 -5.08 -1.97
C LEU A 101 0.89 -3.65 -1.83
N SER A 102 0.57 -2.74 -2.76
CA SER A 102 0.90 -1.31 -2.64
C SER A 102 0.18 -0.68 -1.45
N ARG A 103 -1.07 -1.04 -1.21
CA ARG A 103 -1.80 -0.61 -0.01
C ARG A 103 -1.10 -1.07 1.27
N VAL A 104 -0.67 -2.34 1.37
CA VAL A 104 0.11 -2.84 2.51
C VAL A 104 1.41 -2.04 2.67
N ALA A 105 2.12 -1.78 1.58
CA ALA A 105 3.35 -1.00 1.59
C ALA A 105 3.14 0.44 2.09
N ARG A 106 2.03 1.10 1.69
CA ARG A 106 1.66 2.44 2.21
C ARG A 106 1.38 2.42 3.71
N TYR A 107 0.66 1.41 4.20
CA TYR A 107 0.44 1.22 5.64
C TYR A 107 1.75 1.03 6.40
N LYS A 108 2.71 0.29 5.84
CA LYS A 108 4.04 0.13 6.44
C LYS A 108 4.80 1.45 6.49
N SER A 109 4.84 2.20 5.38
CA SER A 109 5.51 3.51 5.34
C SER A 109 4.87 4.49 6.31
N GLN A 110 3.54 4.52 6.41
CA GLN A 110 2.82 5.37 7.36
C GLN A 110 3.07 4.96 8.82
N ASP A 111 3.09 3.67 9.12
CA ASP A 111 3.39 3.16 10.47
C ASP A 111 4.80 3.55 10.92
N MET A 112 5.79 3.52 10.02
CA MET A 112 7.15 4.00 10.32
C MET A 112 7.16 5.49 10.70
N VAL A 113 6.37 6.32 10.00
CA VAL A 113 6.22 7.75 10.32
C VAL A 113 5.53 7.95 11.67
N ASP A 114 4.36 7.37 11.84
CA ASP A 114 3.49 7.60 13.00
C ASP A 114 4.13 7.13 14.31
N ARG A 115 4.85 6.01 14.23
CA ARG A 115 5.52 5.41 15.40
C ARG A 115 6.99 5.75 15.51
N ARG A 116 7.51 6.57 14.59
CA ARG A 116 8.89 7.11 14.62
C ARG A 116 9.94 6.00 14.70
N TYR A 117 9.84 5.00 13.84
CA TYR A 117 10.84 3.94 13.73
C TYR A 117 11.23 3.71 12.26
N PHE A 118 12.36 3.03 12.06
CA PHE A 118 12.80 2.56 10.74
C PHE A 118 13.32 1.13 10.89
N SER A 119 12.51 0.16 10.56
CA SER A 119 12.80 -1.28 10.69
C SER A 119 11.86 -2.11 9.83
N HIS A 120 12.30 -3.27 9.38
CA HIS A 120 11.46 -4.27 8.72
C HIS A 120 10.34 -4.77 9.65
N THR A 121 10.61 -4.95 10.94
CA THR A 121 9.59 -5.38 11.90
C THR A 121 8.81 -4.18 12.42
N SER A 122 7.51 -4.19 12.16
CA SER A 122 6.57 -3.19 12.65
C SER A 122 6.13 -3.51 14.08
N PRO A 123 6.09 -2.52 14.99
CA PRO A 123 5.48 -2.71 16.31
C PRO A 123 3.96 -2.93 16.24
N THR A 124 3.31 -2.55 15.12
CA THR A 124 1.86 -2.70 14.91
C THR A 124 1.52 -4.02 14.21
N TYR A 125 2.28 -4.38 13.16
CA TYR A 125 1.92 -5.43 12.21
C TYR A 125 2.88 -6.64 12.24
N GLY A 126 3.96 -6.58 13.04
CA GLY A 126 4.99 -7.61 13.07
C GLY A 126 5.93 -7.58 11.87
N THR A 127 6.42 -8.73 11.43
CA THR A 127 7.29 -8.84 10.26
C THR A 127 6.53 -8.51 8.96
N PRO A 128 7.23 -8.14 7.87
CA PRO A 128 6.59 -7.91 6.56
C PRO A 128 5.71 -9.07 6.12
N PHE A 129 6.16 -10.30 6.40
CA PHE A 129 5.44 -11.53 6.05
C PHE A 129 4.14 -11.70 6.84
N GLN A 130 4.14 -11.34 8.12
CA GLN A 130 2.94 -11.32 8.95
C GLN A 130 1.98 -10.23 8.48
N MET A 131 2.51 -9.05 8.16
CA MET A 131 1.71 -7.94 7.67
C MET A 131 1.01 -8.27 6.35
N ILE A 132 1.72 -8.78 5.34
CA ILE A 132 1.14 -9.19 4.06
C ILE A 132 -0.03 -10.18 4.28
N LYS A 133 0.15 -11.19 5.13
CA LYS A 133 -0.89 -12.17 5.46
C LYS A 133 -2.08 -11.56 6.20
N SER A 134 -1.84 -10.62 7.13
CA SER A 134 -2.91 -9.97 7.89
C SER A 134 -3.83 -9.09 7.03
N PHE A 135 -3.34 -8.69 5.86
CA PHE A 135 -4.14 -7.99 4.82
C PHE A 135 -4.82 -8.95 3.83
N GLY A 136 -4.72 -10.27 4.05
CA GLY A 136 -5.40 -11.29 3.24
C GLY A 136 -4.63 -11.76 2.01
N LEU A 137 -3.41 -11.28 1.78
CA LEU A 137 -2.58 -11.69 0.65
C LEU A 137 -1.86 -13.02 0.94
N THR A 138 -1.78 -13.86 -0.08
CA THR A 138 -1.07 -15.14 -0.05
C THR A 138 0.12 -15.12 -0.99
N TYR A 139 1.16 -15.89 -0.70
CA TYR A 139 2.38 -15.96 -1.49
C TYR A 139 3.15 -17.27 -1.18
N ARG A 140 4.04 -17.65 -2.09
CA ARG A 140 5.05 -18.71 -1.86
C ARG A 140 6.38 -18.10 -1.40
N THR A 141 6.74 -16.96 -1.97
CA THR A 141 7.93 -16.19 -1.63
C THR A 141 7.55 -14.73 -1.45
N ALA A 142 8.21 -14.02 -0.54
CA ALA A 142 8.00 -12.60 -0.34
C ALA A 142 9.31 -11.91 0.08
N GLY A 143 9.37 -10.60 -0.14
CA GLY A 143 10.49 -9.76 0.26
C GLY A 143 10.07 -8.31 0.47
N GLU A 144 10.93 -7.58 1.18
CA GLU A 144 10.70 -6.16 1.47
C GLU A 144 12.00 -5.36 1.29
N ASN A 145 11.88 -4.20 0.68
CA ASN A 145 12.86 -3.13 0.75
C ASN A 145 12.20 -1.91 1.43
N ILE A 146 12.92 -1.25 2.32
CA ILE A 146 12.50 0.02 2.95
C ILE A 146 13.58 1.08 2.73
N ALA A 147 13.14 2.33 2.66
CA ALA A 147 14.04 3.49 2.59
C ALA A 147 13.36 4.72 3.17
N TYR A 148 14.16 5.74 3.53
CA TYR A 148 13.65 7.04 3.92
C TYR A 148 14.62 8.16 3.50
N GLY A 149 14.08 9.36 3.30
CA GLY A 149 14.86 10.55 2.94
C GLY A 149 15.09 10.77 1.45
N GLN A 150 14.83 9.78 0.58
CA GLN A 150 14.94 9.96 -0.87
C GLN A 150 13.69 10.66 -1.40
N SER A 151 13.84 11.85 -1.93
CA SER A 151 12.72 12.71 -2.35
C SER A 151 12.16 12.38 -3.75
N THR A 152 12.77 11.45 -4.48
CA THR A 152 12.34 11.07 -5.83
C THR A 152 12.37 9.57 -6.06
N PRO A 153 11.52 9.04 -6.95
CA PRO A 153 11.54 7.63 -7.36
C PRO A 153 12.91 7.18 -7.88
N GLN A 154 13.56 7.99 -8.69
CA GLN A 154 14.90 7.65 -9.22
C GLN A 154 15.92 7.53 -8.10
N ALA A 155 15.90 8.44 -7.11
CA ALA A 155 16.85 8.43 -6.00
C ALA A 155 16.69 7.17 -5.14
N VAL A 156 15.45 6.77 -4.81
CA VAL A 156 15.21 5.59 -4.00
C VAL A 156 15.58 4.29 -4.73
N VAL A 157 15.23 4.17 -6.00
CA VAL A 157 15.60 2.98 -6.79
C VAL A 157 17.13 2.89 -6.95
N ASN A 158 17.81 4.00 -7.19
CA ASN A 158 19.29 4.04 -7.24
C ASN A 158 19.91 3.59 -5.90
N ALA A 159 19.37 4.09 -4.77
CA ALA A 159 19.83 3.69 -3.45
C ALA A 159 19.67 2.18 -3.21
N TRP A 160 18.50 1.61 -3.55
CA TRP A 160 18.26 0.18 -3.43
C TRP A 160 19.16 -0.64 -4.37
N MET A 161 19.36 -0.21 -5.62
CA MET A 161 20.23 -0.93 -6.58
C MET A 161 21.72 -0.87 -6.20
N ASN A 162 22.15 0.13 -5.44
CA ASN A 162 23.51 0.23 -4.92
C ASN A 162 23.74 -0.54 -3.61
N SER A 163 22.70 -1.07 -3.00
CA SER A 163 22.75 -1.92 -1.80
C SER A 163 22.57 -3.39 -2.19
N SER A 164 23.54 -4.25 -1.86
CA SER A 164 23.53 -5.66 -2.26
C SER A 164 22.26 -6.41 -1.82
N GLY A 165 21.78 -6.17 -0.58
CA GLY A 165 20.58 -6.81 -0.05
C GLY A 165 19.30 -6.33 -0.75
N HIS A 166 19.14 -5.03 -0.92
CA HIS A 166 17.97 -4.47 -1.60
C HIS A 166 17.95 -4.84 -3.09
N ARG A 167 19.13 -4.79 -3.75
CA ARG A 167 19.29 -5.22 -5.13
C ARG A 167 18.93 -6.70 -5.32
N ALA A 168 19.31 -7.57 -4.39
CA ALA A 168 18.97 -8.99 -4.43
C ALA A 168 17.45 -9.20 -4.44
N ASN A 169 16.69 -8.41 -3.68
CA ASN A 169 15.22 -8.45 -3.73
C ASN A 169 14.70 -8.00 -5.11
N ILE A 170 15.18 -6.86 -5.63
CA ILE A 170 14.74 -6.33 -6.93
C ILE A 170 14.99 -7.33 -8.05
N LEU A 171 16.14 -8.02 -8.02
CA LEU A 171 16.56 -8.97 -9.05
C LEU A 171 16.21 -10.43 -8.73
N ASN A 172 15.38 -10.70 -7.73
CA ASN A 172 14.96 -12.05 -7.42
C ASN A 172 14.01 -12.59 -8.51
N PRO A 173 14.36 -13.70 -9.19
CA PRO A 173 13.54 -14.28 -10.26
C PRO A 173 12.24 -14.94 -9.74
N SER A 174 12.18 -15.26 -8.45
CA SER A 174 11.01 -15.90 -7.84
C SER A 174 9.85 -14.94 -7.59
N TYR A 175 10.08 -13.64 -7.66
CA TYR A 175 9.00 -12.65 -7.50
C TYR A 175 8.31 -12.40 -8.84
N THR A 176 7.00 -12.26 -8.77
CA THR A 176 6.12 -12.02 -9.93
C THR A 176 5.30 -10.74 -9.79
N GLN A 177 5.12 -10.24 -8.57
CA GLN A 177 4.32 -9.06 -8.28
C GLN A 177 5.07 -8.10 -7.36
N ILE A 178 4.75 -6.82 -7.49
CA ILE A 178 5.32 -5.71 -6.72
C ILE A 178 4.21 -4.79 -6.19
N GLY A 179 4.39 -4.32 -4.96
CA GLY A 179 3.66 -3.20 -4.40
C GLY A 179 4.63 -2.15 -3.86
N VAL A 180 4.32 -0.89 -4.08
CA VAL A 180 5.11 0.24 -3.58
C VAL A 180 4.22 1.15 -2.75
N GLY A 181 4.73 1.63 -1.62
CA GLY A 181 4.06 2.57 -0.74
C GLY A 181 4.97 3.74 -0.40
N TYR A 182 4.50 4.94 -0.64
CA TYR A 182 5.21 6.19 -0.38
C TYR A 182 4.44 7.09 0.59
N VAL A 183 5.16 7.70 1.52
CA VAL A 183 4.67 8.75 2.41
C VAL A 183 5.60 9.96 2.32
N ALA A 184 5.05 11.12 1.93
CA ALA A 184 5.82 12.33 1.67
C ALA A 184 6.48 12.90 2.93
N ASN A 185 5.85 12.76 4.10
CA ASN A 185 6.43 13.19 5.37
C ASN A 185 7.66 12.34 5.71
N GLY A 186 8.85 12.93 5.53
CA GLY A 186 10.14 12.26 5.71
C GLY A 186 10.54 11.34 4.55
N HIS A 187 9.77 11.31 3.46
CA HIS A 187 10.04 10.48 2.28
C HIS A 187 10.27 9.01 2.62
N TYR A 188 9.29 8.39 3.32
CA TYR A 188 9.34 6.97 3.64
C TYR A 188 8.82 6.12 2.48
N TRP A 189 9.57 5.09 2.17
CA TRP A 189 9.31 4.16 1.07
C TRP A 189 9.29 2.72 1.57
N THR A 190 8.30 1.98 1.13
CA THR A 190 8.25 0.52 1.28
C THR A 190 8.01 -0.11 -0.07
N GLN A 191 8.79 -1.12 -0.40
CA GLN A 191 8.63 -1.93 -1.60
C GLN A 191 8.44 -3.38 -1.16
N LEU A 192 7.32 -3.96 -1.52
CA LEU A 192 6.98 -5.35 -1.22
C LEU A 192 6.96 -6.18 -2.50
N PHE A 193 7.40 -7.40 -2.39
CA PHE A 193 7.43 -8.37 -3.47
C PHE A 193 6.74 -9.65 -3.03
N ILE A 194 6.01 -10.31 -3.96
CA ILE A 194 5.48 -11.65 -3.79
C ILE A 194 5.64 -12.48 -5.07
N GLY A 195 5.67 -13.84 -4.88
CA GLY A 195 5.69 -14.83 -5.95
C GLY A 195 5.09 -16.15 -5.55
#